data_339541d5570de04003c0e232512cd3fd
#
_entry.id   339541d5570de04003c0e232512cd3fd
#
_cell.length_a   1.000
_cell.length_b   1.000
_cell.length_c   1.000
_cell.angle_alpha   90.00
_cell.angle_beta   90.00
_cell.angle_gamma   90.00
#
_symmetry.space_group_name_H-M   'P 1'
#
loop_
_entity.id
_entity.type
_entity.pdbx_description
1 polymer ?
#
loop_
_entity_poly.entity_id
_entity_poly.type
_entity_poly.pdbx_seq_one_letter_code
_entity_poly.pdbx_strand_id
1 'polypeptide(L)'
;MPRPVKCRKVCHFPNVLEFLPADDTEKKMPIVLTVDEYETIRLLDKKGYSQEQCAESMQIARTTVQRIYEIARKKIADALIDGHPLKIDGGDFIICDGQSSDCSFGGCYKHEIYQKYAVEKGEGIMRIAV
;
A
#
# COMPACT_ATOMS: atom_id res chain seq x y z
N MET A 1 24.78 -10.48 10.67
CA MET A 1 23.41 -10.41 11.12
C MET A 1 22.53 -9.78 10.03
N PRO A 2 21.45 -10.44 9.64
CA PRO A 2 20.56 -9.83 8.69
C PRO A 2 19.92 -8.58 9.31
N ARG A 3 19.77 -7.56 8.52
CA ARG A 3 19.06 -6.37 8.95
C ARG A 3 17.59 -6.71 9.14
N PRO A 4 16.96 -6.20 10.20
CA PRO A 4 15.51 -6.31 10.29
C PRO A 4 14.87 -5.60 9.10
N VAL A 5 13.79 -6.18 8.59
CA VAL A 5 13.08 -5.59 7.48
C VAL A 5 12.45 -4.30 7.96
N LYS A 6 12.73 -3.20 7.25
CA LYS A 6 12.16 -1.91 7.59
C LYS A 6 10.70 -1.87 7.17
N CYS A 7 9.82 -1.53 8.09
CA CYS A 7 8.41 -1.38 7.77
C CYS A 7 8.20 -0.26 6.77
N ARG A 8 7.42 -0.52 5.75
CA ARG A 8 7.14 0.40 4.67
C ARG A 8 5.87 1.18 4.99
N LYS A 9 5.92 2.50 4.78
CA LYS A 9 4.78 3.34 5.05
C LYS A 9 3.75 3.23 3.94
N VAL A 10 2.51 2.96 4.31
CA VAL A 10 1.38 2.87 3.40
C VAL A 10 0.34 3.92 3.81
N CYS A 11 -0.07 4.78 2.87
CA CYS A 11 -1.00 5.85 3.19
C CYS A 11 -2.41 5.35 3.43
N HIS A 12 -2.88 4.40 2.63
CA HIS A 12 -4.24 3.90 2.71
C HIS A 12 -4.25 2.38 2.62
N PHE A 13 -4.94 1.75 3.56
CA PHE A 13 -5.17 0.33 3.46
C PHE A 13 -6.16 0.05 2.30
N PRO A 14 -5.97 -1.03 1.54
CA PRO A 14 -6.86 -1.31 0.40
C PRO A 14 -8.31 -1.51 0.85
N ASN A 15 -9.25 -0.93 0.09
CA ASN A 15 -10.68 -1.13 0.33
C ASN A 15 -11.16 -2.45 -0.23
N VAL A 16 -10.57 -2.90 -1.33
CA VAL A 16 -10.92 -4.16 -1.97
C VAL A 16 -9.74 -5.10 -1.77
N LEU A 17 -10.00 -6.24 -1.16
CA LEU A 17 -8.95 -7.18 -0.77
C LEU A 17 -8.90 -8.41 -1.67
N GLU A 18 -9.90 -8.62 -2.52
CA GLU A 18 -9.94 -9.78 -3.41
C GLU A 18 -10.51 -9.39 -4.76
N PHE A 19 -9.86 -9.90 -5.80
CA PHE A 19 -10.36 -9.80 -7.17
C PHE A 19 -10.48 -11.21 -7.71
N LEU A 20 -11.68 -11.59 -8.11
CA LEU A 20 -11.96 -12.94 -8.55
C LEU A 20 -12.32 -12.95 -10.01
N PRO A 21 -11.87 -13.95 -10.78
CA PRO A 21 -12.39 -14.14 -12.12
C PRO A 21 -13.91 -14.35 -12.07
N ALA A 22 -14.64 -13.71 -12.97
CA ALA A 22 -16.10 -13.82 -12.99
C ALA A 22 -16.54 -15.27 -13.19
N ASP A 23 -15.76 -16.03 -13.95
CA ASP A 23 -16.01 -17.45 -14.19
C ASP A 23 -14.89 -18.25 -13.50
N ASP A 24 -15.03 -18.45 -12.19
CA ASP A 24 -14.04 -19.13 -11.37
C ASP A 24 -14.32 -20.62 -11.30
N THR A 25 -14.43 -21.28 -12.47
CA THR A 25 -14.74 -22.70 -12.53
C THR A 25 -13.56 -23.58 -12.18
N GLU A 26 -12.34 -23.14 -12.47
CA GLU A 26 -11.14 -23.94 -12.27
C GLU A 26 -10.60 -23.89 -10.83
N LYS A 27 -11.05 -22.92 -10.04
CA LYS A 27 -10.61 -22.77 -8.63
C LYS A 27 -9.10 -22.71 -8.47
N LYS A 28 -8.44 -21.88 -9.27
CA LYS A 28 -7.00 -21.72 -9.21
C LYS A 28 -6.57 -21.10 -7.89
N MET A 29 -5.36 -21.41 -7.48
CA MET A 29 -4.78 -20.82 -6.26
C MET A 29 -4.66 -19.30 -6.41
N PRO A 30 -5.02 -18.52 -5.37
CA PRO A 30 -4.90 -17.09 -5.45
C PRO A 30 -3.43 -16.65 -5.46
N ILE A 31 -3.18 -15.56 -6.18
CA ILE A 31 -1.89 -14.88 -6.12
C ILE A 31 -2.01 -13.82 -5.04
N VAL A 32 -1.08 -13.80 -4.09
CA VAL A 32 -1.11 -12.86 -2.98
C VAL A 32 -0.24 -11.65 -3.30
N LEU A 33 -0.89 -10.51 -3.40
CA LEU A 33 -0.22 -9.21 -3.53
C LEU A 33 -0.14 -8.61 -2.12
N THR A 34 1.05 -8.31 -1.65
CA THR A 34 1.19 -7.72 -0.31
C THR A 34 0.74 -6.27 -0.31
N VAL A 35 0.41 -5.74 0.87
CA VAL A 35 -0.10 -4.38 0.99
C VAL A 35 0.94 -3.35 0.53
N ASP A 36 2.21 -3.58 0.81
CA ASP A 36 3.28 -2.71 0.34
C ASP A 36 3.45 -2.78 -1.18
N GLU A 37 3.23 -3.95 -1.78
CA GLU A 37 3.20 -4.09 -3.23
C GLU A 37 2.01 -3.33 -3.83
N TYR A 38 0.85 -3.43 -3.19
CA TYR A 38 -0.33 -2.68 -3.59
C TYR A 38 -0.05 -1.17 -3.55
N GLU A 39 0.55 -0.68 -2.47
CA GLU A 39 0.84 0.74 -2.35
C GLU A 39 1.80 1.22 -3.42
N THR A 40 2.80 0.41 -3.77
CA THR A 40 3.74 0.75 -4.83
C THR A 40 3.02 0.92 -6.17
N ILE A 41 2.13 -0.02 -6.49
CA ILE A 41 1.30 0.08 -7.71
C ILE A 41 0.42 1.32 -7.67
N ARG A 42 -0.20 1.59 -6.53
CA ARG A 42 -1.07 2.75 -6.39
C ARG A 42 -0.32 4.05 -6.64
N LEU A 43 0.86 4.18 -6.06
CA LEU A 43 1.65 5.41 -6.20
C LEU A 43 2.25 5.57 -7.60
N LEU A 44 2.84 4.52 -8.14
CA LEU A 44 3.52 4.60 -9.43
C LEU A 44 2.55 4.58 -10.61
N ASP A 45 1.63 3.63 -10.63
CA ASP A 45 0.78 3.41 -11.79
C ASP A 45 -0.54 4.17 -11.73
N LYS A 46 -1.09 4.39 -10.55
CA LYS A 46 -2.34 5.13 -10.40
C LYS A 46 -2.12 6.63 -10.23
N LYS A 47 -1.20 7.01 -9.35
CA LYS A 47 -0.92 8.41 -9.05
C LYS A 47 0.11 9.05 -9.97
N GLY A 48 0.89 8.24 -10.68
CA GLY A 48 1.90 8.74 -11.59
C GLY A 48 3.16 9.25 -10.90
N TYR A 49 3.45 8.78 -9.72
CA TYR A 49 4.66 9.16 -8.99
C TYR A 49 5.91 8.64 -9.69
N SER A 50 7.00 9.37 -9.57
CA SER A 50 8.31 8.83 -9.89
C SER A 50 8.73 7.82 -8.82
N GLN A 51 9.77 7.04 -9.13
CA GLN A 51 10.29 6.08 -8.15
C GLN A 51 10.84 6.81 -6.91
N GLU A 52 11.45 7.98 -7.10
CA GLU A 52 11.93 8.80 -6.00
C GLU A 52 10.78 9.29 -5.12
N GLN A 53 9.70 9.76 -5.72
CA GLN A 53 8.53 10.22 -4.98
C GLN A 53 7.87 9.07 -4.21
N CYS A 54 7.79 7.91 -4.84
CA CYS A 54 7.26 6.70 -4.21
C CYS A 54 8.12 6.28 -3.02
N ALA A 55 9.44 6.26 -3.20
CA ALA A 55 10.39 5.91 -2.14
C ALA A 55 10.25 6.85 -0.95
N GLU A 56 10.13 8.14 -1.23
CA GLU A 56 9.95 9.14 -0.19
C GLU A 56 8.64 8.94 0.57
N SER A 57 7.55 8.71 -0.15
CA SER A 57 6.25 8.48 0.46
C SER A 57 6.23 7.22 1.34
N MET A 58 6.85 6.15 0.89
CA MET A 58 6.89 4.89 1.62
C MET A 58 8.05 4.80 2.61
N GLN A 59 8.93 5.78 2.63
CA GLN A 59 10.09 5.84 3.51
C GLN A 59 11.03 4.64 3.33
N ILE A 60 11.32 4.31 2.09
CA ILE A 60 12.22 3.23 1.71
C ILE A 60 13.17 3.71 0.62
N ALA A 61 14.18 2.92 0.33
CA ALA A 61 15.13 3.24 -0.73
C ALA A 61 14.49 3.08 -2.10
N ARG A 62 14.94 3.89 -3.05
CA ARG A 62 14.47 3.80 -4.43
C ARG A 62 14.69 2.41 -5.04
N THR A 63 15.81 1.79 -4.75
CA THR A 63 16.09 0.44 -5.24
C THR A 63 15.10 -0.59 -4.69
N THR A 64 14.65 -0.39 -3.46
CA THR A 64 13.60 -1.22 -2.86
C THR A 64 12.27 -1.03 -3.58
N VAL A 65 11.92 0.22 -3.91
CA VAL A 65 10.72 0.51 -4.70
C VAL A 65 10.77 -0.24 -6.02
N GLN A 66 11.88 -0.18 -6.72
CA GLN A 66 12.04 -0.83 -8.01
C GLN A 66 11.81 -2.34 -7.90
N ARG A 67 12.41 -2.96 -6.89
CA ARG A 67 12.25 -4.41 -6.67
C ARG A 67 10.80 -4.78 -6.34
N ILE A 68 10.16 -4.02 -5.44
CA ILE A 68 8.76 -4.25 -5.08
C ILE A 68 7.87 -4.10 -6.30
N TYR A 69 8.11 -3.08 -7.08
CA TYR A 69 7.33 -2.78 -8.27
C TYR A 69 7.41 -3.90 -9.30
N GLU A 70 8.61 -4.42 -9.57
CA GLU A 70 8.79 -5.52 -10.50
C GLU A 70 8.03 -6.77 -10.06
N ILE A 71 8.14 -7.11 -8.77
CA ILE A 71 7.42 -8.26 -8.21
C ILE A 71 5.92 -8.04 -8.27
N ALA A 72 5.45 -6.85 -7.90
CA ALA A 72 4.03 -6.53 -7.92
C ALA A 72 3.43 -6.63 -9.32
N ARG A 73 4.11 -6.08 -10.30
CA ARG A 73 3.64 -6.11 -11.69
C ARG A 73 3.60 -7.53 -12.24
N LYS A 74 4.60 -8.35 -11.91
CA LYS A 74 4.61 -9.75 -12.31
C LYS A 74 3.43 -10.51 -11.73
N LYS A 75 3.14 -10.28 -10.45
CA LYS A 75 1.99 -10.91 -9.79
C LYS A 75 0.67 -10.52 -10.46
N ILE A 76 0.50 -9.24 -10.75
CA ILE A 76 -0.70 -8.75 -11.41
C ILE A 76 -0.83 -9.35 -12.81
N ALA A 77 0.27 -9.42 -13.54
CA ALA A 77 0.28 -10.02 -14.87
C ALA A 77 -0.10 -11.50 -14.82
N ASP A 78 0.44 -12.23 -13.86
CA ASP A 78 0.12 -13.66 -13.71
C ASP A 78 -1.36 -13.85 -13.38
N ALA A 79 -1.91 -13.01 -12.49
CA ALA A 79 -3.33 -13.08 -12.16
C ALA A 79 -4.20 -12.77 -13.36
N LEU A 80 -3.86 -11.71 -14.08
CA LEU A 80 -4.65 -11.23 -15.21
C LEU A 80 -4.60 -12.20 -16.40
N ILE A 81 -3.41 -12.67 -16.76
CA ILE A 81 -3.22 -13.50 -17.95
C ILE A 81 -3.67 -14.94 -17.71
N ASP A 82 -3.33 -15.48 -16.55
CA ASP A 82 -3.62 -16.89 -16.24
C ASP A 82 -4.96 -17.09 -15.53
N GLY A 83 -5.64 -16.01 -15.16
CA GLY A 83 -6.96 -16.08 -14.53
C GLY A 83 -6.94 -16.54 -13.10
N HIS A 84 -5.89 -16.21 -12.35
CA HIS A 84 -5.86 -16.50 -10.91
C HIS A 84 -6.61 -15.42 -10.13
N PRO A 85 -7.27 -15.79 -9.01
CA PRO A 85 -7.73 -14.79 -8.08
C PRO A 85 -6.55 -13.98 -7.55
N LEU A 86 -6.78 -12.70 -7.29
CA LEU A 86 -5.77 -11.82 -6.72
C LEU A 86 -6.24 -11.42 -5.32
N LYS A 87 -5.44 -11.75 -4.32
CA LYS A 87 -5.74 -11.45 -2.93
C LYS A 87 -4.71 -10.48 -2.38
N ILE A 88 -5.16 -9.42 -1.75
CA ILE A 88 -4.26 -8.43 -1.13
C ILE A 88 -4.19 -8.74 0.36
N ASP A 89 -3.01 -9.13 0.83
CA ASP A 89 -2.83 -9.55 2.22
C ASP A 89 -1.35 -9.56 2.60
N GLY A 90 -1.09 -9.23 3.86
CA GLY A 90 0.25 -9.34 4.41
C GLY A 90 1.25 -8.31 3.93
N GLY A 91 2.51 -8.59 4.20
CA GLY A 91 3.63 -7.72 3.86
C GLY A 91 4.14 -6.92 5.06
N ASP A 92 5.23 -6.20 4.83
CA ASP A 92 5.88 -5.37 5.85
C ASP A 92 5.47 -3.92 5.65
N PHE A 93 4.48 -3.46 6.41
CA PHE A 93 3.97 -2.10 6.23
C PHE A 93 3.44 -1.51 7.53
N ILE A 94 3.38 -0.18 7.56
CA ILE A 94 2.74 0.60 8.61
C ILE A 94 1.74 1.53 7.92
N ILE A 95 0.51 1.55 8.40
CA ILE A 95 -0.50 2.47 7.88
C ILE A 95 -0.25 3.87 8.44
N CYS A 96 -0.23 4.86 7.57
CA CYS A 96 -0.11 6.26 7.98
C CYS A 96 -1.35 6.67 8.76
N ASP A 97 -1.15 7.24 9.94
CA ASP A 97 -2.24 7.68 10.82
C ASP A 97 -2.52 9.19 10.68
N GLY A 98 -1.80 9.87 9.82
CA GLY A 98 -1.96 11.30 9.63
C GLY A 98 -1.00 12.16 10.43
N GLN A 99 -0.13 11.55 11.24
CA GLN A 99 0.82 12.30 12.06
C GLN A 99 2.13 12.63 11.34
N SER A 100 2.44 11.92 10.27
CA SER A 100 3.74 12.04 9.61
C SER A 100 3.91 13.39 8.94
N SER A 101 4.96 14.10 9.30
CA SER A 101 5.34 15.34 8.62
C SER A 101 6.00 15.09 7.26
N ASP A 102 6.34 13.85 6.99
CA ASP A 102 7.04 13.46 5.75
C ASP A 102 6.08 13.07 4.64
N CYS A 103 4.78 13.30 4.84
CA CYS A 103 3.79 12.99 3.82
C CYS A 103 3.96 13.95 2.63
N SER A 104 4.14 13.40 1.44
CA SER A 104 4.31 14.20 0.22
C SER A 104 2.98 14.71 -0.34
N PHE A 105 1.86 14.35 0.30
CA PHE A 105 0.55 14.82 -0.12
C PHE A 105 0.12 16.03 0.68
N GLY A 106 0.15 17.20 0.11
CA GLY A 106 -0.55 18.32 0.68
C GLY A 106 -2.04 18.06 0.66
N GLY A 107 -2.74 18.28 1.76
CA GLY A 107 -4.18 18.13 1.83
C GLY A 107 -4.68 16.71 1.97
N CYS A 108 -3.86 15.79 2.46
CA CYS A 108 -4.31 14.44 2.74
C CYS A 108 -5.40 14.45 3.82
N TYR A 109 -6.55 13.83 3.54
CA TYR A 109 -7.67 13.84 4.46
C TYR A 109 -7.34 13.24 5.83
N LYS A 110 -6.40 12.29 5.89
CA LYS A 110 -6.00 11.68 7.16
C LYS A 110 -5.32 12.68 8.08
N HIS A 111 -4.54 13.59 7.52
CA HIS A 111 -3.91 14.65 8.31
C HIS A 111 -4.96 15.60 8.86
N GLU A 112 -5.94 15.96 8.03
CA GLU A 112 -7.02 16.84 8.47
C GLU A 112 -7.86 16.19 9.57
N ILE A 113 -8.24 14.93 9.39
CA ILE A 113 -9.03 14.20 10.38
C ILE A 113 -8.24 14.06 11.69
N TYR A 114 -6.96 13.71 11.59
CA TYR A 114 -6.13 13.57 12.78
C TYR A 114 -6.05 14.87 13.57
N GLN A 115 -5.79 15.97 12.89
CA GLN A 115 -5.69 17.28 13.53
C GLN A 115 -7.01 17.68 14.19
N LYS A 116 -8.12 17.44 13.50
CA LYS A 116 -9.44 17.75 14.02
C LYS A 116 -9.74 16.97 15.31
N TYR A 117 -9.48 15.67 15.29
CA TYR A 117 -9.70 14.84 16.47
C TYR A 117 -8.77 15.16 17.61
N ALA A 118 -7.52 15.45 17.34
CA ALA A 118 -6.57 15.85 18.37
C ALA A 118 -7.02 17.11 19.09
N VAL A 119 -7.57 18.07 18.35
CA VAL A 119 -8.08 19.32 18.91
C VAL A 119 -9.34 19.07 19.74
N GLU A 120 -10.28 18.29 19.22
CA GLU A 120 -11.58 18.07 19.87
C GLU A 120 -11.47 17.20 21.12
N LYS A 121 -10.64 16.18 21.10
CA LYS A 121 -10.58 15.19 22.18
C LYS A 121 -9.36 15.32 23.07
N GLY A 122 -8.40 16.10 22.68
CA GLY A 122 -7.16 16.23 23.43
C GLY A 122 -6.33 14.96 23.48
N GLU A 123 -6.70 13.95 22.72
CA GLU A 123 -6.06 12.65 22.73
C GLU A 123 -5.46 12.35 21.40
N GLY A 124 -4.58 12.67 20.88
CA GLY A 124 -4.04 12.50 19.56
C GLY A 124 -4.12 11.12 18.91
N ILE A 125 -4.96 10.23 19.39
CA ILE A 125 -5.03 8.90 18.80
C ILE A 125 -6.37 8.70 18.13
N MET A 126 -6.33 8.48 16.84
CA MET A 126 -7.48 8.07 16.09
C MET A 126 -7.07 6.95 15.14
N ARG A 127 -7.72 5.82 15.26
CA ARG A 127 -7.56 4.75 14.29
C ARG A 127 -8.53 4.97 13.16
N ILE A 128 -8.00 5.14 11.98
CA ILE A 128 -8.82 5.22 10.79
C ILE A 128 -9.04 3.80 10.31
N ALA A 129 -10.24 3.31 10.50
CA ALA A 129 -10.64 2.03 9.94
C ALA A 129 -10.84 2.21 8.44
N VAL A 130 -10.42 1.26 7.71
CA VAL A 130 -10.47 1.33 6.26
C VAL A 130 -11.57 0.45 5.75
#